data_cad9ed030337b0a4a7a0168ddd4bf2b0
#
_entry.id   cad9ed030337b0a4a7a0168ddd4bf2b0
#
_cell.length_a   1.000
_cell.length_b   1.000
_cell.length_c   1.000
_cell.angle_alpha   90.00
_cell.angle_beta   90.00
_cell.angle_gamma   90.00
#
_symmetry.space_group_name_H-M   'P 1'
#
loop_
_entity.id
_entity.type
_entity.pdbx_description
1 polymer ?
#
loop_
_entity_poly.entity_id
_entity_poly.type
_entity_poly.pdbx_seq_one_letter_code
_entity_poly.pdbx_strand_id
1 'polypeptide(L)'
;SASASASAAIARAEKGIADANASATASREAALTPELRAKRDAALAEPAPEKPEQMNDQTREGAAMTAWYFLELYRYAYMTGNTTELAKMSDDRCQFCKSVIDRATKLHANGGWTDKWDQEITNYTYYEKIEGYNYNELDVTANQGKVVSYPGGGEKPSVTEPKDNQVLDFAIRHDGTRWMIGGVKVLEQ
;
A
#
# COMPACT_ATOMS: atom_id res chain seq x y z
N SER A 1 -35.66 -22.82 22.45
CA SER A 1 -36.20 -21.47 22.14
C SER A 1 -35.17 -20.34 22.33
N ALA A 2 -34.33 -20.39 23.36
CA ALA A 2 -33.32 -19.32 23.59
C ALA A 2 -32.29 -19.16 22.45
N SER A 3 -31.81 -20.29 21.89
CA SER A 3 -30.84 -20.26 20.77
C SER A 3 -31.43 -19.68 19.47
N ALA A 4 -32.71 -19.97 19.19
CA ALA A 4 -33.39 -19.41 18.00
C ALA A 4 -33.57 -17.89 18.10
N SER A 5 -33.85 -17.39 19.33
CA SER A 5 -34.00 -15.96 19.60
C SER A 5 -32.64 -15.23 19.46
N ALA A 6 -31.54 -15.85 19.93
CA ALA A 6 -30.19 -15.31 19.77
C ALA A 6 -29.77 -15.24 18.28
N SER A 7 -30.02 -16.33 17.55
CA SER A 7 -29.70 -16.36 16.10
C SER A 7 -30.49 -15.30 15.31
N ALA A 8 -31.78 -15.10 15.64
CA ALA A 8 -32.60 -14.08 15.03
C ALA A 8 -32.16 -12.64 15.39
N ALA A 9 -31.62 -12.44 16.59
CA ALA A 9 -31.05 -11.16 17.00
C ALA A 9 -29.74 -10.85 16.25
N ILE A 10 -28.87 -11.84 16.11
CA ILE A 10 -27.62 -11.73 15.33
C ILE A 10 -27.94 -11.39 13.87
N ALA A 11 -28.83 -12.15 13.22
CA ALA A 11 -29.21 -11.91 11.82
C ALA A 11 -29.79 -10.50 11.61
N ARG A 12 -30.57 -9.98 12.58
CA ARG A 12 -31.08 -8.59 12.52
C ARG A 12 -29.98 -7.57 12.67
N ALA A 13 -29.01 -7.80 13.56
CA ALA A 13 -27.85 -6.91 13.72
C ALA A 13 -26.98 -6.90 12.47
N GLU A 14 -26.69 -8.05 11.87
CA GLU A 14 -25.93 -8.18 10.63
C GLU A 14 -26.64 -7.47 9.48
N LYS A 15 -27.95 -7.65 9.35
CA LYS A 15 -28.75 -6.93 8.35
C LYS A 15 -28.69 -5.40 8.57
N GLY A 16 -28.83 -4.95 9.82
CA GLY A 16 -28.74 -3.53 10.16
C GLY A 16 -27.38 -2.91 9.79
N ILE A 17 -26.30 -3.63 10.04
CA ILE A 17 -24.93 -3.23 9.63
C ILE A 17 -24.80 -3.18 8.13
N ALA A 18 -25.31 -4.19 7.41
CA ALA A 18 -25.29 -4.23 5.95
C ALA A 18 -26.08 -3.07 5.33
N ASP A 19 -27.29 -2.80 5.84
CA ASP A 19 -28.13 -1.70 5.38
C ASP A 19 -27.47 -0.32 5.65
N ALA A 20 -26.85 -0.14 6.82
CA ALA A 20 -26.11 1.07 7.16
C ALA A 20 -24.89 1.27 6.24
N ASN A 21 -24.13 0.21 5.96
CA ASN A 21 -23.00 0.26 5.05
C ASN A 21 -23.43 0.57 3.61
N ALA A 22 -24.53 -0.03 3.15
CA ALA A 22 -25.09 0.26 1.83
C ALA A 22 -25.55 1.73 1.71
N SER A 23 -26.22 2.26 2.74
CA SER A 23 -26.62 3.66 2.79
C SER A 23 -25.44 4.62 2.81
N ALA A 24 -24.41 4.33 3.59
CA ALA A 24 -23.19 5.12 3.62
C ALA A 24 -22.46 5.11 2.28
N THR A 25 -22.43 3.95 1.61
CA THR A 25 -21.85 3.83 0.26
C THR A 25 -22.64 4.65 -0.76
N ALA A 26 -23.97 4.53 -0.76
CA ALA A 26 -24.82 5.31 -1.65
C ALA A 26 -24.65 6.83 -1.45
N SER A 27 -24.55 7.27 -0.21
CA SER A 27 -24.31 8.69 0.12
C SER A 27 -22.95 9.18 -0.39
N ARG A 28 -21.90 8.37 -0.25
CA ARG A 28 -20.55 8.68 -0.79
C ARG A 28 -20.56 8.76 -2.31
N GLU A 29 -21.25 7.81 -2.97
CA GLU A 29 -21.40 7.82 -4.43
C GLU A 29 -22.13 9.07 -4.93
N ALA A 30 -23.22 9.45 -4.25
CA ALA A 30 -23.98 10.65 -4.60
C ALA A 30 -23.19 11.96 -4.40
N ALA A 31 -22.22 11.97 -3.49
CA ALA A 31 -21.38 13.13 -3.23
C ALA A 31 -20.26 13.33 -4.28
N LEU A 32 -19.94 12.30 -5.10
CA LEU A 32 -18.93 12.40 -6.13
C LEU A 32 -19.48 13.03 -7.41
N THR A 33 -18.74 14.03 -7.93
CA THR A 33 -19.00 14.53 -9.29
C THR A 33 -18.70 13.42 -10.31
N PRO A 34 -19.25 13.50 -11.54
CA PRO A 34 -18.92 12.52 -12.60
C PRO A 34 -17.41 12.43 -12.87
N GLU A 35 -16.70 13.55 -12.80
CA GLU A 35 -15.25 13.62 -12.99
C GLU A 35 -14.48 12.90 -11.87
N LEU A 36 -14.83 13.14 -10.61
CA LEU A 36 -14.21 12.48 -9.47
C LEU A 36 -14.50 10.98 -9.45
N ARG A 37 -15.68 10.59 -9.88
CA ARG A 37 -16.05 9.18 -10.02
C ARG A 37 -15.19 8.49 -11.08
N ALA A 38 -14.99 9.13 -12.25
CA ALA A 38 -14.14 8.60 -13.29
C ALA A 38 -12.67 8.44 -12.83
N LYS A 39 -12.14 9.40 -12.08
CA LYS A 39 -10.79 9.31 -11.48
C LYS A 39 -10.68 8.15 -10.49
N ARG A 40 -11.63 8.02 -9.59
CA ARG A 40 -11.69 6.91 -8.63
C ARG A 40 -11.73 5.57 -9.35
N ASP A 41 -12.64 5.43 -10.30
CA ASP A 41 -12.84 4.18 -11.03
C ASP A 41 -11.59 3.80 -11.80
N ALA A 42 -10.88 4.77 -12.37
CA ALA A 42 -9.58 4.55 -13.02
C ALA A 42 -8.51 4.07 -12.01
N ALA A 43 -8.43 4.68 -10.82
CA ALA A 43 -7.51 4.26 -9.79
C ALA A 43 -7.80 2.84 -9.29
N LEU A 44 -9.07 2.53 -9.02
CA LEU A 44 -9.50 1.21 -8.54
C LEU A 44 -9.32 0.10 -9.59
N ALA A 45 -9.31 0.45 -10.88
CA ALA A 45 -9.13 -0.49 -11.99
C ALA A 45 -7.65 -0.71 -12.34
N GLU A 46 -6.71 -0.10 -11.61
CA GLU A 46 -5.27 -0.31 -11.86
C GLU A 46 -4.93 -1.79 -11.77
N PRO A 47 -4.27 -2.38 -12.79
CA PRO A 47 -3.85 -3.76 -12.72
C PRO A 47 -2.77 -3.97 -11.66
N ALA A 48 -2.76 -5.17 -11.07
CA ALA A 48 -1.71 -5.54 -10.14
C ALA A 48 -0.33 -5.48 -10.83
N PRO A 49 0.71 -4.95 -10.16
CA PRO A 49 2.04 -4.93 -10.73
C PRO A 49 2.54 -6.34 -11.03
N GLU A 50 3.24 -6.50 -12.15
CA GLU A 50 3.87 -7.78 -12.50
C GLU A 50 5.09 -8.03 -11.63
N LYS A 51 5.22 -9.27 -11.17
CA LYS A 51 6.35 -9.72 -10.38
C LYS A 51 7.58 -9.88 -11.27
N PRO A 52 8.72 -9.20 -10.98
CA PRO A 52 9.96 -9.47 -11.69
C PRO A 52 10.40 -10.93 -11.51
N GLU A 53 10.78 -11.61 -12.59
CA GLU A 53 11.14 -13.03 -12.56
C GLU A 53 12.26 -13.34 -11.57
N GLN A 54 13.28 -12.48 -11.51
CA GLN A 54 14.49 -12.68 -10.72
C GLN A 54 14.47 -12.00 -9.34
N MET A 55 13.31 -11.46 -8.94
CA MET A 55 13.23 -10.72 -7.68
C MET A 55 13.53 -11.58 -6.44
N ASN A 56 13.38 -12.90 -6.55
CA ASN A 56 13.64 -13.82 -5.43
C ASN A 56 15.07 -14.40 -5.45
N ASP A 57 15.88 -14.09 -6.46
CA ASP A 57 17.26 -14.52 -6.50
C ASP A 57 18.05 -13.89 -5.33
N GLN A 58 18.86 -14.69 -4.67
CA GLN A 58 19.69 -14.22 -3.54
C GLN A 58 20.91 -13.45 -4.04
N THR A 59 20.63 -12.37 -4.76
CA THR A 59 21.63 -11.44 -5.34
C THR A 59 21.26 -10.00 -4.97
N ARG A 60 22.20 -9.07 -5.14
CA ARG A 60 21.93 -7.64 -4.95
C ARG A 60 20.90 -7.11 -5.95
N GLU A 61 20.89 -7.64 -7.15
CA GLU A 61 19.93 -7.33 -8.21
C GLU A 61 18.53 -7.82 -7.81
N GLY A 62 18.41 -9.04 -7.26
CA GLY A 62 17.14 -9.56 -6.74
C GLY A 62 16.61 -8.71 -5.58
N ALA A 63 17.49 -8.24 -4.69
CA ALA A 63 17.13 -7.29 -3.63
C ALA A 63 16.60 -5.96 -4.20
N ALA A 64 17.28 -5.41 -5.21
CA ALA A 64 16.84 -4.16 -5.86
C ALA A 64 15.50 -4.32 -6.59
N MET A 65 15.29 -5.44 -7.30
CA MET A 65 14.00 -5.76 -7.94
C MET A 65 12.88 -5.94 -6.91
N THR A 66 13.20 -6.51 -5.74
CA THR A 66 12.25 -6.63 -4.63
C THR A 66 11.82 -5.26 -4.10
N ALA A 67 12.77 -4.33 -3.91
CA ALA A 67 12.45 -2.96 -3.48
C ALA A 67 11.61 -2.22 -4.53
N TRP A 68 11.95 -2.37 -5.81
CA TRP A 68 11.13 -1.82 -6.90
C TRP A 68 9.70 -2.36 -6.86
N TYR A 69 9.54 -3.67 -6.77
CA TYR A 69 8.22 -4.31 -6.71
C TYR A 69 7.44 -3.89 -5.46
N PHE A 70 8.12 -3.72 -4.33
CA PHE A 70 7.51 -3.21 -3.10
C PHE A 70 6.97 -1.78 -3.29
N LEU A 71 7.70 -0.90 -3.97
CA LEU A 71 7.24 0.46 -4.27
C LEU A 71 6.06 0.47 -5.26
N GLU A 72 6.03 -0.43 -6.23
CA GLU A 72 4.88 -0.61 -7.12
C GLU A 72 3.64 -1.09 -6.33
N LEU A 73 3.81 -2.03 -5.40
CA LEU A 73 2.74 -2.49 -4.52
C LEU A 73 2.29 -1.41 -3.53
N TYR A 74 3.20 -0.56 -3.06
CA TYR A 74 2.88 0.61 -2.25
C TYR A 74 1.91 1.54 -3.00
N ARG A 75 2.24 1.90 -4.24
CA ARG A 75 1.38 2.72 -5.09
C ARG A 75 0.04 2.01 -5.34
N TYR A 76 0.07 0.76 -5.73
CA TYR A 76 -1.11 -0.06 -5.99
C TYR A 76 -2.05 -0.15 -4.78
N ALA A 77 -1.51 -0.30 -3.57
CA ALA A 77 -2.30 -0.34 -2.35
C ALA A 77 -3.07 0.96 -2.08
N TYR A 78 -2.45 2.12 -2.31
CA TYR A 78 -3.14 3.41 -2.16
C TYR A 78 -4.16 3.69 -3.27
N MET A 79 -3.94 3.15 -4.47
CA MET A 79 -4.88 3.28 -5.58
C MET A 79 -6.09 2.36 -5.42
N THR A 80 -5.89 1.10 -5.04
CA THR A 80 -6.90 0.03 -5.10
C THR A 80 -7.40 -0.46 -3.75
N GLY A 81 -6.66 -0.22 -2.66
CA GLY A 81 -6.91 -0.82 -1.34
C GLY A 81 -6.39 -2.25 -1.19
N ASN A 82 -5.85 -2.86 -2.23
CA ASN A 82 -5.32 -4.21 -2.16
C ASN A 82 -3.89 -4.22 -1.59
N THR A 83 -3.75 -4.72 -0.37
CA THR A 83 -2.49 -4.79 0.37
C THR A 83 -1.92 -6.20 0.47
N THR A 84 -2.55 -7.19 -0.18
CA THR A 84 -2.25 -8.62 0.01
C THR A 84 -0.80 -8.98 -0.30
N GLU A 85 -0.30 -8.60 -1.48
CA GLU A 85 1.08 -8.95 -1.88
C GLU A 85 2.10 -8.11 -1.09
N LEU A 86 1.81 -6.85 -0.79
CA LEU A 86 2.66 -6.01 0.05
C LEU A 86 2.83 -6.62 1.45
N ALA A 87 1.74 -7.12 2.05
CA ALA A 87 1.80 -7.79 3.34
C ALA A 87 2.67 -9.06 3.30
N LYS A 88 2.62 -9.85 2.22
CA LYS A 88 3.44 -11.05 2.05
C LYS A 88 4.94 -10.77 1.95
N MET A 89 5.33 -9.58 1.51
CA MET A 89 6.72 -9.15 1.41
C MET A 89 7.25 -8.50 2.69
N SER A 90 6.38 -8.24 3.64
CA SER A 90 6.67 -7.48 4.85
C SER A 90 6.99 -8.43 6.00
N ASP A 91 8.12 -8.19 6.68
CA ASP A 91 8.38 -8.86 7.95
C ASP A 91 7.42 -8.37 9.03
N ASP A 92 7.14 -9.24 10.01
CA ASP A 92 6.24 -8.93 11.13
C ASP A 92 6.68 -7.70 11.94
N ARG A 93 7.95 -7.36 11.93
CA ARG A 93 8.52 -6.21 12.64
C ARG A 93 8.56 -4.93 11.81
N CYS A 94 8.23 -4.99 10.52
CA CYS A 94 8.26 -3.82 9.66
C CYS A 94 7.18 -2.80 10.03
N GLN A 95 7.54 -1.79 10.82
CA GLN A 95 6.62 -0.72 11.23
C GLN A 95 6.13 0.12 10.05
N PHE A 96 7.03 0.41 9.11
CA PHE A 96 6.66 1.12 7.88
C PHE A 96 5.61 0.34 7.09
N CYS A 97 5.84 -0.96 6.87
CA CYS A 97 4.92 -1.82 6.12
C CYS A 97 3.53 -1.85 6.76
N LYS A 98 3.46 -2.03 8.08
CA LYS A 98 2.20 -1.99 8.85
C LYS A 98 1.49 -0.65 8.68
N SER A 99 2.25 0.45 8.79
CA SER A 99 1.70 1.80 8.63
C SER A 99 1.11 2.02 7.23
N VAL A 100 1.77 1.51 6.19
CA VAL A 100 1.27 1.58 4.79
C VAL A 100 -0.03 0.79 4.65
N ILE A 101 -0.04 -0.46 5.11
CA ILE A 101 -1.21 -1.34 5.06
C ILE A 101 -2.40 -0.69 5.79
N ASP A 102 -2.18 -0.21 7.01
CA ASP A 102 -3.22 0.41 7.82
C ASP A 102 -3.78 1.68 7.17
N ARG A 103 -2.90 2.54 6.64
CA ARG A 103 -3.31 3.80 5.98
C ARG A 103 -4.09 3.53 4.69
N ALA A 104 -3.60 2.62 3.83
CA ALA A 104 -4.30 2.25 2.61
C ALA A 104 -5.67 1.63 2.92
N THR A 105 -5.74 0.73 3.90
CA THR A 105 -6.99 0.10 4.34
C THR A 105 -8.00 1.15 4.87
N LYS A 106 -7.55 2.08 5.72
CA LYS A 106 -8.39 3.16 6.26
C LYS A 106 -8.87 4.11 5.18
N LEU A 107 -7.99 4.48 4.25
CA LEU A 107 -8.34 5.34 3.11
C LEU A 107 -9.52 4.74 2.33
N HIS A 108 -9.41 3.47 1.94
CA HIS A 108 -10.44 2.80 1.15
C HIS A 108 -11.71 2.51 1.95
N ALA A 109 -11.59 2.15 3.24
CA ALA A 109 -12.74 1.98 4.13
C ALA A 109 -13.58 3.27 4.24
N ASN A 110 -12.94 4.43 4.15
CA ASN A 110 -13.60 5.74 4.14
C ASN A 110 -14.12 6.17 2.74
N GLY A 111 -13.97 5.31 1.73
CA GLY A 111 -14.36 5.60 0.34
C GLY A 111 -13.35 6.51 -0.39
N GLY A 112 -12.15 6.63 0.14
CA GLY A 112 -11.06 7.40 -0.46
C GLY A 112 -10.23 6.57 -1.45
N TRP A 113 -9.34 7.24 -2.16
CA TRP A 113 -8.36 6.66 -3.08
C TRP A 113 -7.22 7.64 -3.32
N THR A 114 -6.19 7.19 -4.02
CA THR A 114 -5.13 8.06 -4.52
C THR A 114 -5.04 7.90 -6.04
N ASP A 115 -4.91 9.02 -6.76
CA ASP A 115 -4.67 8.97 -8.20
C ASP A 115 -3.32 8.32 -8.49
N LYS A 116 -3.16 7.73 -9.68
CA LYS A 116 -1.87 7.22 -10.13
C LYS A 116 -0.85 8.33 -10.20
N TRP A 117 0.36 8.06 -9.71
CA TRP A 117 1.49 8.99 -9.81
C TRP A 117 2.69 8.32 -10.45
N ASP A 118 3.54 9.13 -11.05
CA ASP A 118 4.79 8.66 -11.61
C ASP A 118 5.80 8.38 -10.49
N GLN A 119 6.51 7.28 -10.62
CA GLN A 119 7.64 6.95 -9.76
C GLN A 119 8.71 6.23 -10.56
N GLU A 120 9.96 6.53 -10.27
CA GLU A 120 11.10 5.99 -10.97
C GLU A 120 12.24 5.75 -9.98
N ILE A 121 12.82 4.56 -10.00
CA ILE A 121 14.09 4.28 -9.31
C ILE A 121 15.22 4.63 -10.28
N THR A 122 16.07 5.55 -9.87
CA THR A 122 17.20 6.04 -10.68
C THR A 122 18.52 5.40 -10.31
N ASN A 123 18.66 4.93 -9.07
CA ASN A 123 19.87 4.27 -8.58
C ASN A 123 19.59 3.40 -7.37
N TYR A 124 20.49 2.46 -7.07
CA TYR A 124 20.51 1.74 -5.80
C TYR A 124 21.94 1.41 -5.37
N THR A 125 22.15 1.29 -4.06
CA THR A 125 23.38 0.81 -3.46
C THR A 125 23.06 -0.26 -2.43
N TYR A 126 23.71 -1.42 -2.55
CA TYR A 126 23.48 -2.55 -1.67
C TYR A 126 24.66 -2.72 -0.72
N TYR A 127 24.37 -2.88 0.57
CA TYR A 127 25.33 -3.17 1.62
C TYR A 127 25.00 -4.50 2.30
N GLU A 128 25.95 -5.40 2.31
CA GLU A 128 25.76 -6.66 3.03
C GLU A 128 25.68 -6.42 4.53
N LYS A 129 24.84 -7.22 5.20
CA LYS A 129 24.70 -7.18 6.65
C LYS A 129 26.05 -7.44 7.32
N ILE A 130 26.30 -6.71 8.37
CA ILE A 130 27.45 -6.96 9.25
C ILE A 130 27.08 -7.96 10.35
N GLU A 131 28.09 -8.51 11.00
CA GLU A 131 27.91 -9.48 12.10
C GLU A 131 27.00 -8.93 13.20
N GLY A 132 26.04 -9.73 13.65
CA GLY A 132 25.05 -9.34 14.65
C GLY A 132 23.78 -8.69 14.10
N TYR A 133 23.70 -8.39 12.79
CA TYR A 133 22.53 -7.84 12.14
C TYR A 133 21.81 -8.88 11.27
N ASN A 134 20.48 -8.78 11.23
CA ASN A 134 19.65 -9.71 10.46
C ASN A 134 19.33 -9.22 9.04
N TYR A 135 19.54 -7.93 8.77
CA TYR A 135 19.18 -7.29 7.51
C TYR A 135 20.41 -6.76 6.80
N ASN A 136 20.36 -6.85 5.48
CA ASN A 136 21.18 -6.07 4.58
C ASN A 136 20.55 -4.68 4.45
N GLU A 137 21.31 -3.70 4.03
CA GLU A 137 20.85 -2.35 3.74
C GLU A 137 20.81 -2.14 2.23
N LEU A 138 19.74 -1.58 1.73
CA LEU A 138 19.59 -1.22 0.33
C LEU A 138 19.08 0.21 0.22
N ASP A 139 19.97 1.12 -0.16
CA ASP A 139 19.61 2.48 -0.49
C ASP A 139 19.06 2.54 -1.90
N VAL A 140 17.86 3.06 -2.04
CA VAL A 140 17.18 3.26 -3.32
C VAL A 140 16.97 4.74 -3.54
N THR A 141 17.51 5.29 -4.61
CA THR A 141 17.22 6.67 -5.04
C THR A 141 16.04 6.66 -5.99
N ALA A 142 15.02 7.43 -5.67
CA ALA A 142 13.79 7.47 -6.44
C ALA A 142 13.29 8.89 -6.69
N ASN A 143 12.65 9.07 -7.83
CA ASN A 143 11.83 10.24 -8.15
C ASN A 143 10.36 9.89 -7.94
N GLN A 144 9.62 10.79 -7.34
CA GLN A 144 8.18 10.70 -7.15
C GLN A 144 7.51 11.90 -7.78
N GLY A 145 6.56 11.66 -8.66
CA GLY A 145 5.69 12.68 -9.22
C GLY A 145 4.69 13.23 -8.20
N LYS A 146 3.86 14.15 -8.63
CA LYS A 146 2.78 14.72 -7.83
C LYS A 146 1.78 13.63 -7.43
N VAL A 147 1.48 13.54 -6.12
CA VAL A 147 0.49 12.61 -5.58
C VAL A 147 -0.75 13.39 -5.13
N VAL A 148 -1.91 12.98 -5.63
CA VAL A 148 -3.21 13.53 -5.22
C VAL A 148 -4.01 12.43 -4.54
N SER A 149 -4.33 12.63 -3.26
CA SER A 149 -5.10 11.69 -2.45
C SER A 149 -6.45 12.29 -2.07
N TYR A 150 -7.49 11.52 -2.22
CA TYR A 150 -8.87 11.85 -1.89
C TYR A 150 -9.25 11.05 -0.64
N PRO A 151 -9.33 11.68 0.53
CA PRO A 151 -9.54 10.95 1.80
C PRO A 151 -10.90 10.25 1.91
N GLY A 152 -11.89 10.67 1.12
CA GLY A 152 -13.29 10.25 1.26
C GLY A 152 -14.02 11.05 2.34
N GLY A 153 -15.21 10.62 2.71
CA GLY A 153 -15.98 11.23 3.80
C GLY A 153 -16.33 12.72 3.64
N GLY A 154 -16.18 13.31 2.44
CA GLY A 154 -16.37 14.73 2.20
C GLY A 154 -15.17 15.62 2.53
N GLU A 155 -14.03 15.04 2.89
CA GLU A 155 -12.79 15.76 3.14
C GLU A 155 -12.15 16.27 1.85
N LYS A 156 -11.38 17.35 1.95
CA LYS A 156 -10.69 17.93 0.80
C LYS A 156 -9.53 17.03 0.36
N PRO A 157 -9.26 16.95 -0.95
CA PRO A 157 -8.07 16.27 -1.46
C PRO A 157 -6.79 16.85 -0.87
N SER A 158 -5.83 15.98 -0.60
CA SER A 158 -4.46 16.37 -0.25
C SER A 158 -3.54 16.20 -1.45
N VAL A 159 -2.55 17.08 -1.53
CA VAL A 159 -1.54 17.08 -2.60
C VAL A 159 -0.16 16.98 -1.97
N THR A 160 0.62 16.01 -2.45
CA THR A 160 2.05 15.95 -2.17
C THR A 160 2.79 16.35 -3.44
N GLU A 161 3.63 17.38 -3.33
CA GLU A 161 4.41 17.87 -4.45
C GLU A 161 5.49 16.85 -4.88
N PRO A 162 5.94 16.90 -6.13
CA PRO A 162 7.00 16.03 -6.64
C PRO A 162 8.25 16.08 -5.76
N LYS A 163 8.95 14.96 -5.68
CA LYS A 163 10.22 14.82 -4.98
C LYS A 163 11.21 14.10 -5.87
N ASP A 164 12.34 14.74 -6.11
CA ASP A 164 13.42 14.17 -6.90
C ASP A 164 14.57 13.69 -5.99
N ASN A 165 15.25 12.64 -6.43
CA ASN A 165 16.41 12.08 -5.77
C ASN A 165 16.20 11.71 -4.29
N GLN A 166 14.99 11.35 -3.91
CA GLN A 166 14.70 10.90 -2.55
C GLN A 166 15.39 9.56 -2.30
N VAL A 167 16.13 9.44 -1.20
CA VAL A 167 16.77 8.20 -0.81
C VAL A 167 15.90 7.45 0.18
N LEU A 168 15.59 6.21 -0.14
CA LEU A 168 14.86 5.27 0.69
C LEU A 168 15.82 4.16 1.13
N ASP A 169 16.07 4.09 2.42
CA ASP A 169 16.88 3.03 3.04
C ASP A 169 15.97 1.86 3.41
N PHE A 170 16.18 0.72 2.76
CA PHE A 170 15.47 -0.54 2.99
C PHE A 170 16.31 -1.47 3.87
N ALA A 171 15.77 -1.89 5.00
CA ALA A 171 16.24 -3.06 5.71
C ALA A 171 15.65 -4.30 5.03
N ILE A 172 16.50 -5.10 4.36
CA ILE A 172 16.05 -6.22 3.52
C ILE A 172 16.82 -7.49 3.86
N ARG A 173 16.16 -8.65 3.91
CA ARG A 173 16.79 -9.95 4.15
C ARG A 173 16.23 -11.02 3.25
N HIS A 174 17.06 -11.98 2.85
CA HIS A 174 16.61 -13.19 2.17
C HIS A 174 16.31 -14.29 3.21
N ASP A 175 15.11 -14.88 3.16
CA ASP A 175 14.68 -15.92 4.11
C ASP A 175 15.02 -17.35 3.67
N GLY A 176 15.74 -17.48 2.55
CA GLY A 176 16.07 -18.75 1.90
C GLY A 176 15.22 -19.03 0.66
N THR A 177 14.08 -18.32 0.51
CA THR A 177 13.15 -18.48 -0.62
C THR A 177 12.93 -17.16 -1.36
N ARG A 178 12.89 -16.05 -0.62
CA ARG A 178 12.58 -14.72 -1.13
C ARG A 178 13.17 -13.63 -0.27
N TRP A 179 13.20 -12.42 -0.81
CA TRP A 179 13.53 -11.23 -0.05
C TRP A 179 12.32 -10.71 0.74
N MET A 180 12.56 -10.32 1.99
CA MET A 180 11.59 -9.76 2.92
C MET A 180 12.01 -8.35 3.33
N ILE A 181 11.05 -7.44 3.41
CA ILE A 181 11.25 -6.06 3.84
C ILE A 181 11.05 -5.97 5.35
N GLY A 182 12.10 -5.62 6.08
CA GLY A 182 12.08 -5.44 7.53
C GLY A 182 11.87 -4.00 7.97
N GLY A 183 12.10 -3.05 7.08
CA GLY A 183 11.89 -1.63 7.32
C GLY A 183 12.17 -0.80 6.07
N VAL A 184 11.60 0.40 6.05
CA VAL A 184 11.91 1.43 5.06
C VAL A 184 12.01 2.76 5.80
N LYS A 185 13.08 3.51 5.55
CA LYS A 185 13.31 4.83 6.10
C LYS A 185 13.58 5.81 4.97
N VAL A 186 12.93 6.96 5.02
CA VAL A 186 13.23 8.06 4.11
C VAL A 186 14.40 8.83 4.72
N LEU A 187 15.50 8.93 3.99
CA LEU A 187 16.64 9.73 4.41
C LEU A 187 16.39 11.19 4.02
N GLU A 188 16.46 12.09 4.99
CA GLU A 188 16.44 13.53 4.72
C GLU A 188 17.76 13.93 4.06
N GLN A 189 17.67 14.72 2.98
CA GLN A 189 18.83 15.32 2.30
C GLN A 189 19.21 16.61 2.98
#